data_3d15e485107d7a88215602c35d305bfd
#
_entry.id   3d15e485107d7a88215602c35d305bfd
#
_cell.length_a   1.000
_cell.length_b   1.000
_cell.length_c   1.000
_cell.angle_alpha   90.00
_cell.angle_beta   90.00
_cell.angle_gamma   90.00
#
_symmetry.space_group_name_H-M   'P 1'
#
loop_
_entity.id
_entity.type
_entity.pdbx_description
1 polymer ?
#
loop_
_entity_poly.entity_id
_entity_poly.type
_entity_poly.pdbx_seq_one_letter_code
_entity_poly.pdbx_strand_id
1 'polypeptide(L)'
;CMAVADEAANAEYFGYPGASRGQSAFPQARLLGLVECGTHVVTAAEVAPYARSEQAMAAQLLPAKLQPDMLVLADRNFYGFKLWQLGCGSGAKLAWRVKSNLKLPVQQMLPDGSYLSTVFDSQDSQRRAGQRVRVVDYTLHDSATPVQDSYRLVTNILDPEHAPALELAA
;
A
#
# COMPACT_ATOMS: atom_id res chain seq x y z
N CYS A 1 -8.88 10.91 6.64
CA CYS A 1 -10.27 11.41 6.61
C CYS A 1 -10.28 12.90 6.93
N MET A 2 -11.22 13.63 6.37
CA MET A 2 -11.43 15.07 6.58
C MET A 2 -12.85 15.28 7.11
N ALA A 3 -13.00 16.12 8.15
CA ALA A 3 -14.31 16.60 8.55
C ALA A 3 -14.88 17.54 7.45
N VAL A 4 -16.15 17.40 7.17
CA VAL A 4 -16.89 18.28 6.26
C VAL A 4 -17.98 19.02 7.03
N ALA A 5 -18.52 20.09 6.45
CA ALA A 5 -19.56 20.88 7.11
C ALA A 5 -20.74 20.01 7.55
N ASP A 6 -21.28 20.30 8.74
CA ASP A 6 -22.41 19.57 9.32
C ASP A 6 -23.72 20.06 8.70
N GLU A 7 -23.93 19.67 7.46
CA GLU A 7 -25.11 19.94 6.66
C GLU A 7 -25.80 18.63 6.30
N ALA A 8 -27.12 18.68 6.13
CA ALA A 8 -27.92 17.48 5.87
C ALA A 8 -27.42 16.66 4.66
N ALA A 9 -27.07 17.34 3.56
CA ALA A 9 -26.55 16.69 2.36
C ALA A 9 -25.18 15.99 2.60
N ASN A 10 -24.29 16.62 3.37
CA ASN A 10 -23.00 16.03 3.74
C ASN A 10 -23.18 14.85 4.71
N ALA A 11 -24.07 14.98 5.66
CA ALA A 11 -24.41 13.92 6.62
C ALA A 11 -24.95 12.68 5.90
N GLU A 12 -25.85 12.87 4.95
CA GLU A 12 -26.44 11.80 4.14
C GLU A 12 -25.40 11.10 3.26
N TYR A 13 -24.54 11.86 2.58
CA TYR A 13 -23.59 11.32 1.62
C TYR A 13 -22.34 10.72 2.29
N PHE A 14 -21.72 11.46 3.20
CA PHE A 14 -20.44 11.04 3.80
C PHE A 14 -20.59 10.18 5.05
N GLY A 15 -21.64 10.41 5.82
CA GLY A 15 -21.89 9.72 7.08
C GLY A 15 -21.00 10.16 8.22
N TYR A 16 -21.35 9.74 9.42
CA TYR A 16 -20.60 10.00 10.65
C TYR A 16 -19.86 8.73 11.08
N PRO A 17 -18.54 8.79 11.26
CA PRO A 17 -17.82 7.66 11.85
C PRO A 17 -18.25 7.44 13.30
N GLY A 18 -18.27 6.19 13.72
CA GLY A 18 -18.46 5.82 15.12
C GLY A 18 -17.27 6.30 15.96
N ALA A 19 -17.55 6.76 17.16
CA ALA A 19 -16.56 7.12 18.16
C ALA A 19 -16.82 6.36 19.46
N SER A 20 -15.82 6.26 20.34
CA SER A 20 -15.94 5.55 21.62
C SER A 20 -17.04 6.12 22.56
N ARG A 21 -17.48 7.36 22.31
CA ARG A 21 -18.52 8.07 23.06
C ARG A 21 -19.75 8.41 22.21
N GLY A 22 -20.01 7.64 21.12
CA GLY A 22 -21.14 7.86 20.23
C GLY A 22 -20.72 8.10 18.80
N GLN A 23 -21.33 9.08 18.13
CA GLN A 23 -21.06 9.49 16.77
C GLN A 23 -20.03 10.63 16.74
N SER A 24 -19.27 10.77 15.65
CA SER A 24 -18.39 11.94 15.48
C SER A 24 -19.23 13.23 15.39
N ALA A 25 -18.62 14.36 15.77
CA ALA A 25 -19.31 15.65 15.75
C ALA A 25 -19.63 16.17 14.34
N PHE A 26 -18.91 15.66 13.32
CA PHE A 26 -19.04 16.07 11.93
C PHE A 26 -19.05 14.88 11.00
N PRO A 27 -19.75 14.95 9.84
CA PRO A 27 -19.60 13.98 8.77
C PRO A 27 -18.16 13.95 8.27
N GLN A 28 -17.66 12.78 7.82
CA GLN A 28 -16.28 12.66 7.39
C GLN A 28 -16.17 12.11 5.97
N ALA A 29 -15.49 12.85 5.12
CA ALA A 29 -15.04 12.38 3.82
C ALA A 29 -13.71 11.61 3.95
N ARG A 30 -13.61 10.52 3.20
CA ARG A 30 -12.34 9.83 2.99
C ARG A 30 -11.71 10.34 1.70
N LEU A 31 -10.44 10.72 1.78
CA LEU A 31 -9.66 11.15 0.63
C LEU A 31 -8.53 10.14 0.40
N LEU A 32 -8.37 9.69 -0.83
CA LEU A 32 -7.23 8.93 -1.32
C LEU A 32 -6.56 9.74 -2.43
N GLY A 33 -5.25 9.98 -2.32
CA GLY A 33 -4.46 10.68 -3.31
C GLY A 33 -3.34 9.81 -3.88
N LEU A 34 -3.06 9.96 -5.17
CA LEU A 34 -1.83 9.54 -5.81
C LEU A 34 -0.96 10.78 -5.95
N VAL A 35 0.19 10.77 -5.27
CA VAL A 35 1.06 11.94 -5.12
C VAL A 35 2.41 11.61 -5.73
N GLU A 36 2.96 12.52 -6.51
CA GLU A 36 4.34 12.43 -7.00
C GLU A 36 5.30 12.85 -5.88
N CYS A 37 6.27 11.99 -5.52
CA CYS A 37 7.08 12.18 -4.32
C CYS A 37 8.06 13.35 -4.41
N GLY A 38 8.58 13.66 -5.59
CA GLY A 38 9.58 14.71 -5.78
C GLY A 38 9.00 16.12 -5.71
N THR A 39 7.85 16.33 -6.37
CA THR A 39 7.19 17.64 -6.46
C THR A 39 6.02 17.82 -5.50
N HIS A 40 5.56 16.73 -4.87
CA HIS A 40 4.35 16.67 -4.04
C HIS A 40 3.05 17.02 -4.79
N VAL A 41 3.07 16.92 -6.11
CA VAL A 41 1.87 17.13 -6.94
C VAL A 41 0.92 15.96 -6.76
N VAL A 42 -0.34 16.26 -6.47
CA VAL A 42 -1.43 15.28 -6.48
C VAL A 42 -1.84 15.02 -7.92
N THR A 43 -1.45 13.88 -8.47
CA THR A 43 -1.72 13.50 -9.87
C THR A 43 -3.12 12.93 -10.07
N ALA A 44 -3.68 12.34 -9.01
CA ALA A 44 -5.05 11.86 -8.98
C ALA A 44 -5.56 11.78 -7.54
N ALA A 45 -6.87 11.99 -7.35
CA ALA A 45 -7.50 11.83 -6.05
C ALA A 45 -8.91 11.27 -6.20
N GLU A 46 -9.37 10.58 -5.16
CA GLU A 46 -10.75 10.11 -5.01
C GLU A 46 -11.27 10.56 -3.65
N VAL A 47 -12.52 11.03 -3.62
CA VAL A 47 -13.23 11.38 -2.40
C VAL A 47 -14.43 10.46 -2.27
N ALA A 48 -14.64 9.91 -1.09
CA ALA A 48 -15.70 8.93 -0.84
C ALA A 48 -16.28 9.08 0.57
N PRO A 49 -17.46 8.50 0.82
CA PRO A 49 -18.01 8.36 2.16
C PRO A 49 -17.02 7.66 3.11
N TYR A 50 -17.08 8.01 4.40
CA TYR A 50 -16.24 7.39 5.44
C TYR A 50 -16.28 5.86 5.43
N ALA A 51 -17.45 5.28 5.17
CA ALA A 51 -17.64 3.83 5.17
C ALA A 51 -16.83 3.10 4.07
N ARG A 52 -16.43 3.79 3.01
CA ARG A 52 -15.67 3.20 1.93
C ARG A 52 -14.20 3.03 2.33
N SER A 53 -13.66 1.82 2.21
CA SER A 53 -12.27 1.55 2.58
C SER A 53 -11.27 2.16 1.59
N GLU A 54 -10.08 2.53 2.07
CA GLU A 54 -8.97 3.02 1.24
C GLU A 54 -8.56 2.00 0.17
N GLN A 55 -8.59 0.72 0.48
CA GLN A 55 -8.31 -0.34 -0.48
C GLN A 55 -9.37 -0.40 -1.61
N ALA A 56 -10.65 -0.19 -1.29
CA ALA A 56 -11.70 -0.16 -2.31
C ALA A 56 -11.58 1.06 -3.23
N MET A 57 -11.16 2.21 -2.68
CA MET A 57 -10.84 3.42 -3.47
C MET A 57 -9.60 3.17 -4.35
N ALA A 58 -8.53 2.62 -3.77
CA ALA A 58 -7.31 2.28 -4.51
C ALA A 58 -7.57 1.29 -5.65
N ALA A 59 -8.45 0.31 -5.45
CA ALA A 59 -8.81 -0.65 -6.49
C ALA A 59 -9.47 -0.03 -7.73
N GLN A 60 -10.06 1.15 -7.60
CA GLN A 60 -10.59 1.93 -8.72
C GLN A 60 -9.55 2.90 -9.28
N LEU A 61 -8.81 3.56 -8.40
CA LEU A 61 -7.84 4.60 -8.78
C LEU A 61 -6.63 4.01 -9.52
N LEU A 62 -6.03 2.93 -8.99
CA LEU A 62 -4.77 2.40 -9.48
C LEU A 62 -4.86 1.94 -10.95
N PRO A 63 -5.82 1.08 -11.38
CA PRO A 63 -5.88 0.65 -12.77
C PRO A 63 -6.12 1.79 -13.76
N ALA A 64 -6.77 2.86 -13.31
CA ALA A 64 -7.11 4.01 -14.17
C ALA A 64 -5.98 5.04 -14.29
N LYS A 65 -5.02 5.06 -13.37
CA LYS A 65 -4.04 6.14 -13.25
C LYS A 65 -2.59 5.69 -13.29
N LEU A 66 -2.29 4.42 -12.98
CA LEU A 66 -0.92 3.94 -13.02
C LEU A 66 -0.45 3.73 -14.46
N GLN A 67 0.82 4.05 -14.69
CA GLN A 67 1.51 3.87 -15.96
C GLN A 67 2.75 2.98 -15.78
N PRO A 68 3.23 2.31 -16.83
CA PRO A 68 4.37 1.37 -16.73
C PRO A 68 5.69 1.99 -16.28
N ASP A 69 5.86 3.30 -16.45
CA ASP A 69 7.05 4.07 -16.07
C ASP A 69 7.03 4.55 -14.62
N MET A 70 5.94 4.29 -13.88
CA MET A 70 5.80 4.70 -12.49
C MET A 70 6.39 3.66 -11.53
N LEU A 71 6.99 4.14 -10.44
CA LEU A 71 7.25 3.39 -9.21
C LEU A 71 6.24 3.83 -8.14
N VAL A 72 5.42 2.91 -7.68
CA VAL A 72 4.35 3.19 -6.73
C VAL A 72 4.72 2.70 -5.35
N LEU A 73 4.81 3.63 -4.42
CA LEU A 73 5.03 3.35 -3.00
C LEU A 73 3.69 3.31 -2.28
N ALA A 74 3.51 2.34 -1.39
CA ALA A 74 2.32 2.27 -0.55
C ALA A 74 2.63 1.67 0.82
N ASP A 75 1.88 2.14 1.84
CA ASP A 75 1.99 1.62 3.19
C ASP A 75 1.32 0.24 3.32
N ARG A 76 1.66 -0.47 4.41
CA ARG A 76 1.18 -1.82 4.74
C ARG A 76 -0.35 -1.99 4.75
N ASN A 77 -1.10 -0.89 4.93
CA ASN A 77 -2.56 -0.93 4.92
C ASN A 77 -3.14 -1.13 3.52
N PHE A 78 -2.38 -0.81 2.47
CA PHE A 78 -2.79 -1.02 1.08
C PHE A 78 -2.51 -2.44 0.61
N TYR A 79 -1.59 -3.17 1.27
CA TYR A 79 -1.26 -4.50 0.80
C TYR A 79 -2.44 -5.46 0.96
N GLY A 80 -2.88 -5.99 -0.18
CA GLY A 80 -3.82 -7.08 -0.33
C GLY A 80 -3.57 -7.72 -1.69
N PHE A 81 -3.66 -9.05 -1.79
CA PHE A 81 -3.29 -9.78 -3.02
C PHE A 81 -4.01 -9.25 -4.27
N LYS A 82 -5.31 -8.99 -4.17
CA LYS A 82 -6.10 -8.45 -5.29
C LYS A 82 -5.65 -7.05 -5.71
N LEU A 83 -5.41 -6.17 -4.74
CA LEU A 83 -4.94 -4.82 -5.03
C LEU A 83 -3.52 -4.83 -5.60
N TRP A 84 -2.65 -5.70 -5.07
CA TRP A 84 -1.31 -5.96 -5.62
C TRP A 84 -1.38 -6.41 -7.10
N GLN A 85 -2.26 -7.36 -7.42
CA GLN A 85 -2.46 -7.81 -8.81
C GLN A 85 -2.93 -6.68 -9.71
N LEU A 86 -3.87 -5.84 -9.25
CA LEU A 86 -4.34 -4.69 -10.03
C LEU A 86 -3.20 -3.70 -10.30
N GLY A 87 -2.37 -3.41 -9.29
CA GLY A 87 -1.19 -2.57 -9.46
C GLY A 87 -0.19 -3.16 -10.46
N CYS A 88 0.15 -4.44 -10.33
CA CYS A 88 1.03 -5.12 -11.29
C CYS A 88 0.44 -5.15 -12.71
N GLY A 89 -0.87 -5.30 -12.84
CA GLY A 89 -1.57 -5.35 -14.13
C GLY A 89 -1.48 -4.05 -14.95
N SER A 90 -1.22 -2.91 -14.29
CA SER A 90 -0.96 -1.64 -14.97
C SER A 90 0.41 -1.56 -15.66
N GLY A 91 1.31 -2.49 -15.35
CA GLY A 91 2.71 -2.46 -15.78
C GLY A 91 3.62 -1.61 -14.86
N ALA A 92 3.08 -0.88 -13.92
CA ALA A 92 3.84 -0.08 -12.97
C ALA A 92 4.74 -0.94 -12.08
N LYS A 93 5.84 -0.35 -11.60
CA LYS A 93 6.67 -0.93 -10.56
C LYS A 93 6.06 -0.61 -9.20
N LEU A 94 6.06 -1.59 -8.31
CA LEU A 94 5.49 -1.46 -6.98
C LEU A 94 6.57 -1.73 -5.93
N ALA A 95 6.63 -0.89 -4.89
CA ALA A 95 7.42 -1.14 -3.70
C ALA A 95 6.54 -0.83 -2.48
N TRP A 96 5.87 -1.85 -1.98
CA TRP A 96 4.86 -1.72 -0.94
C TRP A 96 5.36 -2.28 0.39
N ARG A 97 5.20 -1.50 1.42
CA ARG A 97 5.41 -1.98 2.78
C ARG A 97 4.34 -3.01 3.13
N VAL A 98 4.76 -4.09 3.78
CA VAL A 98 3.84 -5.16 4.21
C VAL A 98 3.97 -5.42 5.70
N LYS A 99 2.98 -6.11 6.27
CA LYS A 99 3.02 -6.50 7.68
C LYS A 99 4.13 -7.55 7.89
N SER A 100 4.88 -7.45 8.97
CA SER A 100 5.97 -8.38 9.32
C SER A 100 5.51 -9.84 9.50
N ASN A 101 4.23 -10.05 9.86
CA ASN A 101 3.64 -11.39 10.00
C ASN A 101 3.19 -12.02 8.67
N LEU A 102 3.33 -11.34 7.54
CA LEU A 102 3.07 -11.93 6.23
C LEU A 102 4.10 -13.03 5.95
N LYS A 103 3.60 -14.24 5.70
CA LYS A 103 4.46 -15.41 5.43
C LYS A 103 4.99 -15.36 4.00
N LEU A 104 6.27 -15.04 3.87
CA LEU A 104 7.00 -14.95 2.60
C LEU A 104 8.24 -15.86 2.70
N PRO A 105 8.09 -17.16 2.36
CA PRO A 105 9.22 -18.10 2.46
C PRO A 105 10.32 -17.70 1.47
N VAL A 106 11.58 -17.80 1.92
CA VAL A 106 12.74 -17.58 1.07
C VAL A 106 12.82 -18.71 0.03
N GLN A 107 12.67 -18.36 -1.24
CA GLN A 107 12.83 -19.28 -2.37
C GLN A 107 14.23 -19.18 -2.99
N GLN A 108 14.79 -17.98 -3.02
CA GLN A 108 16.12 -17.71 -3.54
C GLN A 108 16.67 -16.44 -2.89
N MET A 109 17.85 -16.52 -2.30
CA MET A 109 18.59 -15.34 -1.83
C MET A 109 19.23 -14.62 -3.02
N LEU A 110 19.26 -13.30 -2.96
CA LEU A 110 19.90 -12.44 -3.94
C LEU A 110 21.17 -11.79 -3.38
N PRO A 111 22.10 -11.33 -4.26
CA PRO A 111 23.40 -10.83 -3.81
C PRO A 111 23.35 -9.62 -2.89
N ASP A 112 22.28 -8.82 -2.96
CA ASP A 112 22.08 -7.61 -2.18
C ASP A 112 21.37 -7.84 -0.83
N GLY A 113 21.23 -9.12 -0.42
CA GLY A 113 20.58 -9.51 0.82
C GLY A 113 19.06 -9.60 0.76
N SER A 114 18.43 -9.18 -0.35
CA SER A 114 17.02 -9.40 -0.61
C SER A 114 16.77 -10.86 -1.05
N TYR A 115 15.50 -11.26 -1.15
CA TYR A 115 15.16 -12.61 -1.60
C TYR A 115 13.88 -12.67 -2.43
N LEU A 116 13.77 -13.70 -3.24
CA LEU A 116 12.57 -14.00 -4.00
C LEU A 116 11.61 -14.88 -3.19
N SER A 117 10.35 -14.57 -3.32
CA SER A 117 9.23 -15.27 -2.70
C SER A 117 8.03 -15.31 -3.64
N THR A 118 6.94 -15.93 -3.20
CA THR A 118 5.67 -15.94 -3.92
C THR A 118 4.53 -15.57 -2.98
N VAL A 119 3.71 -14.61 -3.40
CA VAL A 119 2.47 -14.23 -2.71
C VAL A 119 1.28 -14.94 -3.34
N PHE A 120 0.30 -15.27 -2.51
CA PHE A 120 -0.92 -15.96 -2.91
C PHE A 120 -2.14 -15.23 -2.36
N ASP A 121 -3.28 -15.40 -3.02
CA ASP A 121 -4.55 -15.01 -2.42
C ASP A 121 -4.79 -15.83 -1.14
N SER A 122 -5.26 -15.18 -0.10
CA SER A 122 -5.62 -15.86 1.16
C SER A 122 -6.73 -16.90 0.99
N GLN A 123 -7.52 -16.77 -0.07
CA GLN A 123 -8.59 -17.71 -0.45
C GLN A 123 -8.08 -18.86 -1.31
N ASP A 124 -6.87 -18.76 -1.88
CA ASP A 124 -6.23 -19.85 -2.63
C ASP A 124 -5.53 -20.83 -1.67
N SER A 125 -6.31 -21.69 -1.03
CA SER A 125 -5.80 -22.70 -0.09
C SER A 125 -4.83 -23.69 -0.75
N GLN A 126 -4.92 -23.88 -2.05
CA GLN A 126 -4.08 -24.81 -2.82
C GLN A 126 -2.84 -24.14 -3.43
N ARG A 127 -2.70 -22.80 -3.27
CA ARG A 127 -1.56 -22.02 -3.76
C ARG A 127 -1.25 -22.23 -5.24
N ARG A 128 -2.29 -22.27 -6.07
CA ARG A 128 -2.17 -22.54 -7.52
C ARG A 128 -1.81 -21.28 -8.31
N ALA A 129 -2.30 -20.12 -7.88
CA ALA A 129 -2.17 -18.85 -8.60
C ALA A 129 -1.32 -17.87 -7.77
N GLY A 130 -0.03 -18.15 -7.62
CA GLY A 130 0.90 -17.28 -6.95
C GLY A 130 1.54 -16.25 -7.87
N GLN A 131 1.93 -15.12 -7.31
CA GLN A 131 2.69 -14.08 -7.98
C GLN A 131 4.07 -13.95 -7.37
N ARG A 132 5.12 -14.05 -8.19
CA ARG A 132 6.50 -13.91 -7.76
C ARG A 132 6.78 -12.49 -7.33
N VAL A 133 7.48 -12.33 -6.22
CA VAL A 133 7.85 -11.05 -5.65
C VAL A 133 9.28 -11.09 -5.13
N ARG A 134 9.91 -9.95 -5.04
CA ARG A 134 11.14 -9.75 -4.30
C ARG A 134 10.84 -9.09 -2.96
N VAL A 135 11.50 -9.55 -1.92
CA VAL A 135 11.31 -9.09 -0.55
C VAL A 135 12.60 -8.44 -0.06
N VAL A 136 12.47 -7.26 0.52
CA VAL A 136 13.55 -6.52 1.16
C VAL A 136 13.19 -6.35 2.63
N ASP A 137 13.93 -7.00 3.52
CA ASP A 137 13.85 -6.77 4.96
C ASP A 137 14.89 -5.72 5.35
N TYR A 138 14.48 -4.68 6.07
CA TYR A 138 15.36 -3.61 6.51
C TYR A 138 15.01 -3.13 7.92
N THR A 139 15.97 -2.48 8.55
CA THR A 139 15.82 -1.93 9.89
C THR A 139 16.17 -0.47 9.87
N LEU A 140 15.29 0.36 10.41
CA LEU A 140 15.60 1.76 10.65
C LEU A 140 16.25 1.91 12.02
N HIS A 141 17.42 2.54 12.05
CA HIS A 141 18.09 2.92 13.27
C HIS A 141 17.75 4.37 13.55
N ASP A 142 16.90 4.60 14.54
CA ASP A 142 16.73 5.94 15.09
C ASP A 142 17.71 6.11 16.26
N SER A 143 18.61 7.09 16.14
CA SER A 143 19.57 7.41 17.19
C SER A 143 18.92 7.88 18.50
N ALA A 144 17.64 8.26 18.47
CA ALA A 144 16.90 8.75 19.63
C ALA A 144 16.12 7.66 20.37
N THR A 145 15.90 6.49 19.76
CA THR A 145 15.13 5.40 20.38
C THR A 145 15.88 4.08 20.29
N PRO A 146 16.05 3.33 21.42
CA PRO A 146 16.71 2.02 21.40
C PRO A 146 15.88 0.91 20.72
N VAL A 147 14.68 1.22 20.21
CA VAL A 147 13.80 0.26 19.56
C VAL A 147 14.17 0.17 18.10
N GLN A 148 14.61 -1.02 17.71
CA GLN A 148 14.97 -1.37 16.35
C GLN A 148 13.71 -1.89 15.64
N ASP A 149 13.05 -1.03 14.86
CA ASP A 149 11.88 -1.43 14.08
C ASP A 149 12.32 -2.15 12.80
N SER A 150 11.86 -3.38 12.64
CA SER A 150 12.07 -4.16 11.43
C SER A 150 10.92 -3.94 10.46
N TYR A 151 11.26 -3.60 9.23
CA TYR A 151 10.32 -3.34 8.15
C TYR A 151 10.52 -4.32 7.01
N ARG A 152 9.45 -4.53 6.25
CA ARG A 152 9.46 -5.40 5.08
C ARG A 152 8.80 -4.72 3.91
N LEU A 153 9.53 -4.67 2.78
CA LEU A 153 9.01 -4.27 1.48
C LEU A 153 8.82 -5.49 0.58
N VAL A 154 7.77 -5.41 -0.24
CA VAL A 154 7.54 -6.34 -1.35
C VAL A 154 7.53 -5.55 -2.64
N THR A 155 8.27 -6.02 -3.65
CA THR A 155 8.35 -5.36 -4.96
C THR A 155 8.18 -6.37 -6.10
N ASN A 156 7.65 -5.90 -7.24
CA ASN A 156 7.63 -6.65 -8.50
C ASN A 156 8.89 -6.40 -9.35
N ILE A 157 9.85 -5.60 -8.88
CA ILE A 157 11.19 -5.47 -9.46
C ILE A 157 12.03 -6.64 -8.94
N LEU A 158 12.10 -7.72 -9.73
CA LEU A 158 12.72 -8.97 -9.27
C LEU A 158 14.25 -8.95 -9.35
N ASP A 159 14.81 -8.14 -10.26
CA ASP A 159 16.25 -8.02 -10.46
C ASP A 159 16.83 -6.96 -9.51
N PRO A 160 17.78 -7.33 -8.64
CA PRO A 160 18.42 -6.40 -7.72
C PRO A 160 19.31 -5.35 -8.40
N GLU A 161 19.78 -5.60 -9.62
CA GLU A 161 20.58 -4.61 -10.36
C GLU A 161 19.73 -3.42 -10.84
N HIS A 162 18.43 -3.64 -11.10
CA HIS A 162 17.49 -2.58 -11.49
C HIS A 162 17.01 -1.69 -10.33
N ALA A 163 17.05 -2.20 -9.10
CA ALA A 163 16.69 -1.47 -7.90
C ALA A 163 17.35 -2.14 -6.69
N PRO A 164 18.57 -1.77 -6.30
CA PRO A 164 19.24 -2.33 -5.15
C PRO A 164 18.42 -2.23 -3.87
N ALA A 165 18.53 -3.24 -2.98
CA ALA A 165 17.76 -3.29 -1.74
C ALA A 165 17.94 -2.03 -0.89
N LEU A 166 19.17 -1.48 -0.88
CA LEU A 166 19.51 -0.28 -0.11
C LEU A 166 18.76 0.97 -0.62
N GLU A 167 18.58 1.09 -1.94
CA GLU A 167 17.84 2.20 -2.55
C GLU A 167 16.34 2.09 -2.30
N LEU A 168 15.79 0.87 -2.28
CA LEU A 168 14.37 0.64 -1.97
C LEU A 168 14.05 0.86 -0.49
N ALA A 169 15.03 0.77 0.39
CA ALA A 169 14.89 0.90 1.84
C ALA A 169 15.18 2.33 2.35
N ALA A 170 15.74 3.21 1.50
CA ALA A 170 16.06 4.59 1.83
C ALA A 170 14.83 5.50 1.78
#